data_0b70ecaafe5afb5812b5a06389f838aa
#
_entry.id   0b70ecaafe5afb5812b5a06389f838aa
#
_cell.length_a   1.000
_cell.length_b   1.000
_cell.length_c   1.000
_cell.angle_alpha   90.00
_cell.angle_beta   90.00
_cell.angle_gamma   90.00
#
_symmetry.space_group_name_H-M   'P 1'
#
loop_
_entity.id
_entity.type
_entity.pdbx_description
1 polymer ?
#
loop_
_entity_poly.entity_id
_entity_poly.type
_entity_poly.pdbx_seq_one_letter_code
_entity_poly.pdbx_strand_id
1 'polypeptide(L)'
;MRRARRCLAGCWPPAPTSKIVATSREPSNIAGEHVWRLGPLAAPAEGGAASAEQLVEIAAVQLFVERAQAATAHFELTDENAPAVADICARLEGIPLAIELAAAWVRVLKVEQISERLADALSVPSGRKRGTPNRQQTLRAALDWSYALLDESERRLFERLAVFCGGSDLEAAEAVCAGDDLPAGTILGLMAHLVDKSLAQVEDDGPVARYRLLEPVRIFAADRLEAAGGAEPLATRHAAAFLALAERAAPELRGPAQVAWLQRLDREQDNFRTALRWLAGRGNTMDGLRLAVALAPFWSGRGHLSEGRRWLAAMLALPGAAATPPGLRVAALSRSGEFAQFQAELDAAERLLDASLDLACAIGDDRGVADAMTWIGLVYRRQLRFPESTHASQKALALFRKLNDRPGVAFALLNLGVTAAYLGDIGYAHALLDEC
;
A
#
# COMPACT_ATOMS: atom_id res chain seq x y z
N MET A 1 12.94 3.96 -9.22
CA MET A 1 13.50 4.74 -10.35
C MET A 1 13.47 4.02 -11.70
N ARG A 2 14.14 2.87 -11.95
CA ARG A 2 14.16 2.23 -13.29
C ARG A 2 12.77 1.88 -13.85
N ARG A 3 11.78 1.55 -13.00
CA ARG A 3 10.38 1.28 -13.42
C ARG A 3 9.60 2.53 -13.79
N ALA A 4 9.73 3.61 -13.00
CA ALA A 4 9.07 4.89 -13.30
C ALA A 4 9.58 5.45 -14.64
N ARG A 5 10.89 5.38 -14.90
CA ARG A 5 11.50 5.77 -16.19
C ARG A 5 10.92 4.97 -17.36
N ARG A 6 10.72 3.62 -17.23
CA ARG A 6 10.12 2.79 -18.28
C ARG A 6 8.66 3.11 -18.51
N CYS A 7 7.89 3.38 -17.45
CA CYS A 7 6.47 3.74 -17.56
C CYS A 7 6.30 5.10 -18.25
N LEU A 8 7.07 6.10 -17.83
CA LEU A 8 7.05 7.44 -18.41
C LEU A 8 7.53 7.44 -19.87
N ALA A 9 8.61 6.70 -20.19
CA ALA A 9 9.11 6.57 -21.56
C ALA A 9 8.14 5.83 -22.49
N GLY A 10 7.33 4.90 -21.95
CA GLY A 10 6.30 4.19 -22.72
C GLY A 10 5.03 5.00 -22.96
N CYS A 11 4.71 5.95 -22.09
CA CYS A 11 3.49 6.77 -22.20
C CYS A 11 3.70 8.07 -23.02
N TRP A 12 4.93 8.60 -23.08
CA TRP A 12 5.21 9.90 -23.66
C TRP A 12 5.04 10.01 -25.19
N PRO A 13 5.52 9.06 -26.04
CA PRO A 13 5.38 9.18 -27.48
C PRO A 13 3.95 9.03 -28.02
N PRO A 14 3.08 8.18 -27.45
CA PRO A 14 1.74 7.97 -27.96
C PRO A 14 0.72 9.04 -27.60
N ALA A 15 1.04 9.97 -26.69
CA ALA A 15 0.09 10.96 -26.19
C ALA A 15 0.68 12.39 -26.21
N PRO A 16 0.85 13.01 -27.37
CA PRO A 16 1.56 14.30 -27.52
C PRO A 16 0.84 15.47 -26.85
N THR A 17 -0.44 15.35 -26.51
CA THR A 17 -1.23 16.37 -25.81
C THR A 17 -1.25 16.19 -24.28
N SER A 18 -0.71 15.08 -23.77
CA SER A 18 -0.70 14.80 -22.32
C SER A 18 0.50 15.46 -21.65
N LYS A 19 0.26 16.06 -20.48
CA LYS A 19 1.30 16.58 -19.58
C LYS A 19 1.38 15.66 -18.38
N ILE A 20 2.60 15.17 -18.07
CA ILE A 20 2.85 14.32 -16.92
C ILE A 20 3.66 15.12 -15.92
N VAL A 21 3.16 15.24 -14.69
CA VAL A 21 3.89 15.79 -13.54
C VAL A 21 4.31 14.62 -12.66
N ALA A 22 5.61 14.52 -12.41
CA ALA A 22 6.17 13.48 -11.54
C ALA A 22 7.06 14.11 -10.47
N THR A 23 6.92 13.65 -9.21
CA THR A 23 7.83 14.02 -8.12
C THR A 23 8.92 12.98 -7.97
N SER A 24 10.18 13.41 -7.90
CA SER A 24 11.33 12.53 -7.74
C SER A 24 12.48 13.27 -7.05
N ARG A 25 13.35 12.52 -6.35
CA ARG A 25 14.60 13.08 -5.77
C ARG A 25 15.72 13.22 -6.79
N GLU A 26 15.58 12.60 -7.96
CA GLU A 26 16.56 12.61 -9.04
C GLU A 26 15.84 12.81 -10.38
N PRO A 27 16.46 13.45 -11.35
CA PRO A 27 15.92 13.55 -12.70
C PRO A 27 15.65 12.19 -13.31
N SER A 28 14.57 12.07 -14.08
CA SER A 28 14.24 10.83 -14.79
C SER A 28 15.12 10.61 -16.02
N ASN A 29 15.78 11.69 -16.53
CA ASN A 29 16.61 11.70 -17.72
C ASN A 29 15.89 11.13 -18.96
N ILE A 30 14.65 11.61 -19.17
CA ILE A 30 13.82 11.26 -20.32
C ILE A 30 13.82 12.44 -21.30
N ALA A 31 13.84 12.17 -22.60
CA ALA A 31 13.78 13.22 -23.61
C ALA A 31 12.49 14.05 -23.43
N GLY A 32 12.63 15.39 -23.39
CA GLY A 32 11.51 16.31 -23.13
C GLY A 32 11.18 16.54 -21.65
N GLU A 33 11.98 16.01 -20.72
CA GLU A 33 11.83 16.29 -19.30
C GLU A 33 12.21 17.74 -18.98
N HIS A 34 11.31 18.41 -18.27
CA HIS A 34 11.61 19.71 -17.64
C HIS A 34 11.72 19.51 -16.13
N VAL A 35 12.93 19.68 -15.59
CA VAL A 35 13.20 19.52 -14.16
C VAL A 35 12.89 20.81 -13.42
N TRP A 36 11.83 20.79 -12.60
CA TRP A 36 11.50 21.86 -11.68
C TRP A 36 12.03 21.52 -10.27
N ARG A 37 13.00 22.30 -9.79
CA ARG A 37 13.53 22.10 -8.43
C ARG A 37 12.65 22.84 -7.42
N LEU A 38 11.88 22.11 -6.61
CA LEU A 38 11.17 22.66 -5.46
C LEU A 38 12.20 23.02 -4.37
N GLY A 39 12.29 24.32 -4.09
CA GLY A 39 13.04 24.86 -2.93
C GLY A 39 12.21 24.78 -1.64
N PRO A 40 12.79 25.09 -0.47
CA PRO A 40 12.03 25.36 0.74
C PRO A 40 11.22 26.65 0.55
N LEU A 41 10.31 26.92 1.49
CA LEU A 41 9.63 28.20 1.58
C LEU A 41 10.64 29.32 1.86
N ALA A 42 10.34 30.54 1.38
CA ALA A 42 11.10 31.71 1.79
C ALA A 42 11.03 31.85 3.31
N ALA A 43 12.18 31.94 3.95
CA ALA A 43 12.30 32.09 5.41
C ALA A 43 12.99 33.44 5.76
N PRO A 44 12.75 33.98 6.96
CA PRO A 44 13.46 35.15 7.45
C PRO A 44 14.96 34.91 7.51
N ALA A 45 15.76 35.99 7.37
CA ALA A 45 17.19 35.90 7.65
C ALA A 45 17.47 35.78 9.14
N GLU A 46 18.48 34.99 9.54
CA GLU A 46 18.87 34.84 10.94
C GLU A 46 19.22 36.22 11.54
N GLY A 47 18.65 36.56 12.70
CA GLY A 47 18.94 37.80 13.44
C GLY A 47 18.31 39.08 12.88
N GLY A 48 17.42 38.98 11.89
CA GLY A 48 16.71 40.14 11.34
C GLY A 48 15.63 40.65 12.33
N ALA A 49 15.74 41.88 12.77
CA ALA A 49 14.69 42.60 13.51
C ALA A 49 13.62 43.08 12.49
N ALA A 50 12.54 42.30 12.35
CA ALA A 50 11.39 42.66 11.51
C ALA A 50 10.12 42.72 12.38
N SER A 51 9.24 43.69 12.07
CA SER A 51 7.93 43.77 12.73
C SER A 51 7.03 42.61 12.32
N ALA A 52 6.00 42.31 13.12
CA ALA A 52 5.01 41.28 12.81
C ALA A 52 4.38 41.49 11.41
N GLU A 53 4.14 42.76 11.03
CA GLU A 53 3.58 43.15 9.73
C GLU A 53 4.50 42.77 8.56
N GLN A 54 5.82 42.91 8.72
CA GLN A 54 6.78 42.53 7.70
C GLN A 54 6.98 41.02 7.57
N LEU A 55 6.89 40.33 8.70
CA LEU A 55 7.06 38.85 8.75
C LEU A 55 5.88 38.09 8.17
N VAL A 56 4.67 38.62 8.29
CA VAL A 56 3.44 37.97 7.80
C VAL A 56 3.44 37.70 6.27
N GLU A 57 4.24 38.46 5.51
CA GLU A 57 4.36 38.23 4.06
C GLU A 57 5.33 37.10 3.69
N ILE A 58 6.09 36.59 4.66
CA ILE A 58 7.09 35.54 4.41
C ILE A 58 6.41 34.17 4.45
N ALA A 59 6.51 33.38 3.39
CA ALA A 59 5.79 32.11 3.23
C ALA A 59 6.00 31.10 4.37
N ALA A 60 7.22 31.01 4.92
CA ALA A 60 7.50 30.15 6.08
C ALA A 60 6.77 30.61 7.34
N VAL A 61 6.67 31.93 7.55
CA VAL A 61 5.96 32.52 8.68
C VAL A 61 4.45 32.37 8.52
N GLN A 62 3.93 32.59 7.30
CA GLN A 62 2.51 32.34 7.00
C GLN A 62 2.10 30.90 7.36
N LEU A 63 2.90 29.92 6.92
CA LEU A 63 2.65 28.52 7.25
C LEU A 63 2.68 28.29 8.77
N PHE A 64 3.67 28.84 9.48
CA PHE A 64 3.75 28.70 10.93
C PHE A 64 2.52 29.28 11.61
N VAL A 65 2.11 30.49 11.25
CA VAL A 65 0.94 31.17 11.84
C VAL A 65 -0.35 30.38 11.54
N GLU A 66 -0.54 29.94 10.30
CA GLU A 66 -1.69 29.13 9.90
C GLU A 66 -1.80 27.83 10.75
N ARG A 67 -0.70 27.12 10.91
CA ARG A 67 -0.64 25.89 11.71
C ARG A 67 -0.76 26.14 13.20
N ALA A 68 -0.18 27.21 13.71
CA ALA A 68 -0.33 27.64 15.09
C ALA A 68 -1.79 28.02 15.44
N GLN A 69 -2.48 28.69 14.52
CA GLN A 69 -3.90 29.02 14.65
C GLN A 69 -4.78 27.75 14.58
N ALA A 70 -4.44 26.80 13.73
CA ALA A 70 -5.12 25.49 13.70
C ALA A 70 -4.93 24.72 15.03
N ALA A 71 -3.76 24.84 15.66
CA ALA A 71 -3.49 24.22 16.96
C ALA A 71 -4.14 24.98 18.13
N THR A 72 -4.21 26.32 18.04
CA THR A 72 -4.73 27.20 19.09
C THR A 72 -5.42 28.41 18.46
N ALA A 73 -6.77 28.44 18.51
CA ALA A 73 -7.59 29.44 17.83
C ALA A 73 -7.28 30.90 18.15
N HIS A 74 -6.63 31.17 19.28
CA HIS A 74 -6.29 32.53 19.71
C HIS A 74 -4.82 32.89 19.43
N PHE A 75 -4.10 32.10 18.65
CA PHE A 75 -2.73 32.45 18.30
C PHE A 75 -2.71 33.64 17.31
N GLU A 76 -2.00 34.68 17.70
CA GLU A 76 -1.77 35.86 16.87
C GLU A 76 -0.27 36.15 16.79
N LEU A 77 0.20 36.54 15.61
CA LEU A 77 1.56 37.05 15.44
C LEU A 77 1.59 38.49 15.95
N THR A 78 2.37 38.75 16.97
CA THR A 78 2.54 40.07 17.57
C THR A 78 4.00 40.50 17.50
N ASP A 79 4.30 41.80 17.68
CA ASP A 79 5.69 42.29 17.73
C ASP A 79 6.49 41.64 18.90
N GLU A 80 5.81 41.14 19.94
CA GLU A 80 6.45 40.48 21.09
C GLU A 80 6.96 39.08 20.70
N ASN A 81 6.15 38.28 19.98
CA ASN A 81 6.51 36.91 19.59
C ASN A 81 7.13 36.78 18.20
N ALA A 82 7.06 37.84 17.37
CA ALA A 82 7.58 37.87 16.02
C ALA A 82 9.07 37.49 15.90
N PRO A 83 9.97 37.93 16.81
CA PRO A 83 11.38 37.51 16.73
C PRO A 83 11.55 35.99 16.92
N ALA A 84 10.79 35.38 17.83
CA ALA A 84 10.86 33.94 18.07
C ALA A 84 10.29 33.12 16.91
N VAL A 85 9.18 33.57 16.29
CA VAL A 85 8.63 32.93 15.07
C VAL A 85 9.63 33.03 13.91
N ALA A 86 10.25 34.19 13.73
CA ALA A 86 11.26 34.38 12.69
C ALA A 86 12.47 33.45 12.89
N ASP A 87 12.97 33.35 14.13
CA ASP A 87 14.09 32.47 14.50
C ASP A 87 13.74 30.98 14.24
N ILE A 88 12.55 30.53 14.62
CA ILE A 88 12.07 29.17 14.33
C ILE A 88 12.08 28.90 12.83
N CYS A 89 11.46 29.78 12.02
CA CYS A 89 11.37 29.61 10.56
C CYS A 89 12.74 29.64 9.88
N ALA A 90 13.65 30.51 10.33
CA ALA A 90 15.01 30.57 9.82
C ALA A 90 15.81 29.30 10.13
N ARG A 91 15.82 28.85 11.38
CA ARG A 91 16.51 27.60 11.82
C ARG A 91 15.99 26.36 11.13
N LEU A 92 14.68 26.31 10.84
CA LEU A 92 14.07 25.23 10.09
C LEU A 92 14.23 25.35 8.58
N GLU A 93 15.02 26.31 8.11
CA GLU A 93 15.40 26.54 6.69
C GLU A 93 14.18 26.60 5.75
N GLY A 94 13.01 27.03 6.23
CA GLY A 94 11.79 27.07 5.43
C GLY A 94 11.26 25.68 5.03
N ILE A 95 11.66 24.60 5.69
CA ILE A 95 11.18 23.23 5.41
C ILE A 95 9.74 23.11 5.94
N PRO A 96 8.70 22.94 5.06
CA PRO A 96 7.30 22.99 5.48
C PRO A 96 6.98 22.01 6.61
N LEU A 97 7.34 20.74 6.46
CA LEU A 97 7.08 19.73 7.49
C LEU A 97 7.73 20.06 8.84
N ALA A 98 8.94 20.61 8.85
CA ALA A 98 9.61 20.99 10.09
C ALA A 98 8.90 22.16 10.77
N ILE A 99 8.40 23.12 9.97
CA ILE A 99 7.61 24.27 10.47
C ILE A 99 6.27 23.78 11.06
N GLU A 100 5.56 22.88 10.38
CA GLU A 100 4.30 22.30 10.87
C GLU A 100 4.50 21.57 12.20
N LEU A 101 5.57 20.76 12.31
CA LEU A 101 5.94 20.08 13.55
C LEU A 101 6.21 21.08 14.69
N ALA A 102 6.91 22.18 14.43
CA ALA A 102 7.18 23.18 15.45
C ALA A 102 5.92 23.96 15.87
N ALA A 103 5.10 24.36 14.89
CA ALA A 103 3.87 25.11 15.12
C ALA A 103 2.83 24.32 15.94
N ALA A 104 2.77 23.00 15.79
CA ALA A 104 1.84 22.14 16.56
C ALA A 104 2.06 22.23 18.09
N TRP A 105 3.26 22.59 18.52
CA TRP A 105 3.59 22.71 19.94
C TRP A 105 3.18 24.02 20.60
N VAL A 106 2.67 25.00 19.84
CA VAL A 106 2.13 26.27 20.38
C VAL A 106 0.97 26.02 21.37
N ARG A 107 0.30 24.87 21.26
CA ARG A 107 -0.73 24.42 22.21
C ARG A 107 -0.20 24.22 23.65
N VAL A 108 1.06 23.85 23.78
CA VAL A 108 1.67 23.41 25.07
C VAL A 108 2.81 24.33 25.51
N LEU A 109 3.50 24.93 24.56
CA LEU A 109 4.68 25.76 24.80
C LEU A 109 4.48 27.18 24.25
N LYS A 110 5.09 28.17 24.86
CA LYS A 110 5.22 29.52 24.28
C LYS A 110 6.21 29.47 23.11
N VAL A 111 6.05 30.36 22.13
CA VAL A 111 6.88 30.41 20.92
C VAL A 111 8.36 30.57 21.26
N GLU A 112 8.68 31.39 22.26
CA GLU A 112 10.03 31.62 22.77
C GLU A 112 10.66 30.32 23.29
N GLN A 113 9.88 29.50 24.01
CA GLN A 113 10.33 28.21 24.52
C GLN A 113 10.55 27.19 23.39
N ILE A 114 9.74 27.29 22.32
CA ILE A 114 9.93 26.46 21.12
C ILE A 114 11.25 26.84 20.44
N SER A 115 11.51 28.15 20.24
CA SER A 115 12.74 28.67 19.65
C SER A 115 13.99 28.23 20.43
N GLU A 116 13.99 28.39 21.76
CA GLU A 116 15.10 27.96 22.61
C GLU A 116 15.39 26.47 22.53
N ARG A 117 14.36 25.63 22.62
CA ARG A 117 14.50 24.16 22.57
C ARG A 117 14.94 23.67 21.20
N LEU A 118 14.48 24.31 20.12
CA LEU A 118 14.96 24.03 18.76
C LEU A 118 16.43 24.41 18.60
N ALA A 119 16.85 25.55 19.16
CA ALA A 119 18.24 25.94 19.16
C ALA A 119 19.13 24.88 19.82
N ASP A 120 18.73 24.37 20.97
CA ASP A 120 19.45 23.29 21.68
C ASP A 120 19.48 22.00 20.86
N ALA A 121 18.35 21.57 20.29
CA ALA A 121 18.25 20.35 19.50
C ALA A 121 19.10 20.39 18.22
N LEU A 122 19.19 21.56 17.57
CA LEU A 122 19.98 21.76 16.37
C LEU A 122 21.48 21.95 16.65
N SER A 123 21.85 22.40 17.86
CA SER A 123 23.24 22.59 18.28
C SER A 123 23.96 21.29 18.64
N VAL A 124 23.25 20.22 19.01
CA VAL A 124 23.83 18.93 19.36
C VAL A 124 24.34 18.23 18.08
N PRO A 125 25.64 17.88 17.99
CA PRO A 125 26.17 17.15 16.86
C PRO A 125 25.62 15.71 16.87
N SER A 126 24.44 15.48 16.31
CA SER A 126 23.98 14.12 16.01
C SER A 126 24.95 13.51 15.02
N GLY A 127 25.59 12.39 15.38
CA GLY A 127 26.72 11.72 14.74
C GLY A 127 26.81 11.92 13.23
N ARG A 128 27.74 12.78 12.82
CA ARG A 128 27.91 13.24 11.44
C ARG A 128 28.19 12.06 10.50
N LYS A 129 27.20 11.63 9.74
CA LYS A 129 27.49 11.01 8.44
C LYS A 129 27.96 12.13 7.52
N ARG A 130 29.26 12.20 7.22
CA ARG A 130 29.84 13.15 6.26
C ARG A 130 29.09 13.03 4.93
N GLY A 131 28.49 14.13 4.46
CA GLY A 131 27.82 14.21 3.16
C GLY A 131 26.28 14.28 3.18
N THR A 132 25.63 14.31 4.34
CA THR A 132 24.17 14.52 4.41
C THR A 132 23.87 16.01 4.16
N PRO A 133 22.92 16.34 3.24
CA PRO A 133 22.49 17.73 3.04
C PRO A 133 21.97 18.37 4.33
N ASN A 134 22.26 19.64 4.56
CA ASN A 134 21.87 20.39 5.77
C ASN A 134 20.37 20.24 6.09
N ARG A 135 19.50 20.35 5.07
CA ARG A 135 18.04 20.21 5.19
C ARG A 135 17.57 18.87 5.78
N GLN A 136 18.26 17.75 5.49
CA GLN A 136 17.90 16.46 6.07
C GLN A 136 18.28 16.41 7.55
N GLN A 137 19.34 17.11 7.94
CA GLN A 137 19.76 17.23 9.34
C GLN A 137 18.76 18.07 10.11
N THR A 138 18.34 19.21 9.56
CA THR A 138 17.34 20.12 10.14
C THR A 138 16.00 19.41 10.35
N LEU A 139 15.49 18.70 9.35
CA LEU A 139 14.24 17.92 9.48
C LEU A 139 14.38 16.80 10.52
N ARG A 140 15.52 16.10 10.53
CA ARG A 140 15.76 15.04 11.51
C ARG A 140 15.81 15.59 12.92
N ALA A 141 16.47 16.74 13.15
CA ALA A 141 16.51 17.39 14.46
C ALA A 141 15.11 17.84 14.92
N ALA A 142 14.28 18.37 14.03
CA ALA A 142 12.90 18.71 14.33
C ALA A 142 12.06 17.48 14.71
N LEU A 143 12.26 16.34 14.01
CA LEU A 143 11.61 15.08 14.35
C LEU A 143 12.11 14.51 15.68
N ASP A 144 13.43 14.52 15.93
CA ASP A 144 14.03 14.09 17.20
C ASP A 144 13.47 14.91 18.38
N TRP A 145 13.36 16.22 18.19
CA TRP A 145 12.78 17.10 19.20
C TRP A 145 11.28 16.81 19.44
N SER A 146 10.46 16.71 18.38
CA SER A 146 9.04 16.38 18.50
C SER A 146 8.83 15.02 19.16
N TYR A 147 9.63 14.03 18.80
CA TYR A 147 9.61 12.68 19.38
C TYR A 147 10.00 12.70 20.87
N ALA A 148 10.98 13.52 21.28
CA ALA A 148 11.38 13.65 22.68
C ALA A 148 10.25 14.19 23.59
N LEU A 149 9.31 14.94 23.02
CA LEU A 149 8.16 15.51 23.72
C LEU A 149 6.95 14.57 23.80
N LEU A 150 7.00 13.41 23.14
CA LEU A 150 5.97 12.38 23.27
C LEU A 150 6.08 11.65 24.61
N ASP A 151 4.94 11.25 25.17
CA ASP A 151 4.92 10.30 26.26
C ASP A 151 5.26 8.87 25.78
N GLU A 152 5.41 7.94 26.71
CA GLU A 152 5.87 6.58 26.37
C GLU A 152 4.87 5.81 25.51
N SER A 153 3.56 5.96 25.74
CA SER A 153 2.52 5.30 24.97
C SER A 153 2.40 5.88 23.56
N GLU A 154 2.52 7.20 23.43
CA GLU A 154 2.57 7.90 22.16
C GLU A 154 3.79 7.48 21.32
N ARG A 155 4.99 7.39 21.96
CA ARG A 155 6.22 6.92 21.25
C ARG A 155 6.05 5.51 20.74
N ARG A 156 5.51 4.60 21.55
CA ARG A 156 5.26 3.21 21.14
C ARG A 156 4.30 3.13 19.96
N LEU A 157 3.19 3.86 20.00
CA LEU A 157 2.26 3.87 18.87
C LEU A 157 2.90 4.48 17.64
N PHE A 158 3.57 5.62 17.76
CA PHE A 158 4.25 6.29 16.67
C PHE A 158 5.26 5.38 15.97
N GLU A 159 6.10 4.68 16.72
CA GLU A 159 7.06 3.70 16.20
C GLU A 159 6.35 2.56 15.46
N ARG A 160 5.26 2.01 16.06
CA ARG A 160 4.51 0.89 15.47
C ARG A 160 3.76 1.27 14.20
N LEU A 161 3.28 2.50 14.09
CA LEU A 161 2.62 2.98 12.86
C LEU A 161 3.56 3.00 11.64
N ALA A 162 4.87 2.97 11.83
CA ALA A 162 5.84 2.94 10.75
C ALA A 162 5.76 1.70 9.86
N VAL A 163 5.16 0.60 10.33
CA VAL A 163 5.01 -0.64 9.54
C VAL A 163 4.04 -0.47 8.37
N PHE A 164 3.08 0.46 8.48
CA PHE A 164 2.07 0.69 7.47
C PHE A 164 2.62 1.53 6.31
N CYS A 165 2.64 0.95 5.12
CA CYS A 165 2.92 1.68 3.89
C CYS A 165 1.60 2.22 3.32
N GLY A 166 1.48 3.56 3.22
CA GLY A 166 0.24 4.19 2.78
C GLY A 166 -0.81 4.36 3.88
N GLY A 167 -0.43 4.19 5.17
CA GLY A 167 -1.29 4.37 6.33
C GLY A 167 -2.19 3.17 6.64
N SER A 168 -3.10 3.36 7.59
CA SER A 168 -4.05 2.34 8.08
C SER A 168 -5.38 2.97 8.49
N ASP A 169 -6.46 2.21 8.46
CA ASP A 169 -7.64 2.53 9.26
C ASP A 169 -7.43 2.18 10.75
N LEU A 170 -8.39 2.51 11.58
CA LEU A 170 -8.30 2.23 13.01
C LEU A 170 -8.30 0.72 13.31
N GLU A 171 -9.11 -0.07 12.58
CA GLU A 171 -9.18 -1.54 12.74
C GLU A 171 -7.81 -2.18 12.52
N ALA A 172 -7.12 -1.79 11.45
CA ALA A 172 -5.78 -2.29 11.15
C ALA A 172 -4.74 -1.82 12.18
N ALA A 173 -4.82 -0.54 12.61
CA ALA A 173 -3.92 -0.01 13.64
C ALA A 173 -4.09 -0.75 14.97
N GLU A 174 -5.32 -1.02 15.41
CA GLU A 174 -5.60 -1.79 16.62
C GLU A 174 -5.10 -3.24 16.49
N ALA A 175 -5.39 -3.89 15.36
CA ALA A 175 -4.98 -5.29 15.13
C ALA A 175 -3.45 -5.48 15.13
N VAL A 176 -2.70 -4.49 14.64
CA VAL A 176 -1.24 -4.60 14.46
C VAL A 176 -0.48 -3.96 15.61
N CYS A 177 -0.90 -2.75 16.05
CA CYS A 177 -0.15 -1.97 17.03
C CYS A 177 -0.48 -2.34 18.49
N ALA A 178 -1.65 -2.92 18.78
CA ALA A 178 -1.99 -3.30 20.14
C ALA A 178 -1.06 -4.40 20.70
N GLY A 179 -0.98 -4.45 22.03
CA GLY A 179 -0.20 -5.45 22.77
C GLY A 179 -0.39 -5.22 24.28
N ASP A 180 0.28 -6.02 25.12
CA ASP A 180 0.18 -5.93 26.57
C ASP A 180 0.59 -4.55 27.11
N ASP A 181 1.52 -3.90 26.43
CA ASP A 181 2.06 -2.58 26.71
C ASP A 181 1.30 -1.42 26.05
N LEU A 182 0.34 -1.73 25.16
CA LEU A 182 -0.49 -0.76 24.43
C LEU A 182 -1.88 -1.36 24.15
N PRO A 183 -2.86 -1.22 25.06
CA PRO A 183 -4.20 -1.77 24.87
C PRO A 183 -4.91 -1.20 23.65
N ALA A 184 -5.65 -2.03 22.90
CA ALA A 184 -6.36 -1.62 21.67
C ALA A 184 -7.28 -0.41 21.90
N GLY A 185 -8.02 -0.37 22.99
CA GLY A 185 -8.93 0.73 23.30
C GLY A 185 -8.26 2.10 23.55
N THR A 186 -6.93 2.15 23.67
CA THR A 186 -6.19 3.42 23.83
C THR A 186 -5.71 3.99 22.50
N ILE A 187 -5.68 3.17 21.44
CA ILE A 187 -5.05 3.53 20.15
C ILE A 187 -5.74 4.74 19.52
N LEU A 188 -7.07 4.80 19.50
CA LEU A 188 -7.78 5.94 18.93
C LEU A 188 -7.38 7.28 19.59
N GLY A 189 -7.32 7.32 20.94
CA GLY A 189 -6.92 8.52 21.65
C GLY A 189 -5.47 8.93 21.37
N LEU A 190 -4.57 7.96 21.34
CA LEU A 190 -3.16 8.20 21.01
C LEU A 190 -2.97 8.64 19.54
N MET A 191 -3.76 8.07 18.59
CA MET A 191 -3.78 8.52 17.20
C MET A 191 -4.19 10.00 17.11
N ALA A 192 -5.25 10.40 17.83
CA ALA A 192 -5.68 11.79 17.88
C ALA A 192 -4.56 12.70 18.40
N HIS A 193 -3.84 12.30 19.45
CA HIS A 193 -2.70 13.06 19.97
C HIS A 193 -1.56 13.18 18.94
N LEU A 194 -1.26 12.11 18.19
CA LEU A 194 -0.23 12.16 17.14
C LEU A 194 -0.65 13.08 15.97
N VAL A 195 -1.93 13.09 15.62
CA VAL A 195 -2.48 14.03 14.62
C VAL A 195 -2.37 15.47 15.13
N ASP A 196 -2.76 15.72 16.37
CA ASP A 196 -2.66 17.04 17.01
C ASP A 196 -1.23 17.58 17.04
N LYS A 197 -0.23 16.69 17.10
CA LYS A 197 1.20 17.00 17.08
C LYS A 197 1.81 17.00 15.67
N SER A 198 0.99 16.95 14.64
CA SER A 198 1.39 16.90 13.21
C SER A 198 2.34 15.74 12.85
N LEU A 199 2.41 14.70 13.70
CA LEU A 199 3.20 13.49 13.45
C LEU A 199 2.44 12.47 12.62
N ALA A 200 1.09 12.50 12.65
CA ALA A 200 0.22 11.71 11.79
C ALA A 200 -0.77 12.64 11.06
N GLN A 201 -1.26 12.19 9.92
CA GLN A 201 -2.31 12.88 9.15
C GLN A 201 -3.53 12.00 9.07
N VAL A 202 -4.72 12.62 9.04
CA VAL A 202 -6.00 11.97 8.74
C VAL A 202 -6.36 12.28 7.31
N GLU A 203 -6.66 11.25 6.53
CA GLU A 203 -7.29 11.35 5.21
C GLU A 203 -8.76 10.94 5.36
N ASP A 204 -9.65 11.85 5.02
CA ASP A 204 -11.11 11.67 5.11
C ASP A 204 -11.76 11.66 3.72
N ASP A 205 -11.11 10.99 2.78
CA ASP A 205 -11.54 10.87 1.38
C ASP A 205 -12.32 9.57 1.09
N GLY A 206 -12.79 8.87 2.14
CA GLY A 206 -13.46 7.59 2.01
C GLY A 206 -14.46 7.26 3.12
N PRO A 207 -15.05 6.06 3.10
CA PRO A 207 -16.06 5.64 4.07
C PRO A 207 -15.52 5.49 5.51
N VAL A 208 -14.20 5.39 5.67
CA VAL A 208 -13.52 5.24 6.96
C VAL A 208 -12.27 6.12 6.95
N ALA A 209 -12.07 6.87 8.03
CA ALA A 209 -10.88 7.69 8.23
C ALA A 209 -9.60 6.87 8.14
N ARG A 210 -8.59 7.41 7.47
CA ARG A 210 -7.29 6.77 7.29
C ARG A 210 -6.21 7.61 7.95
N TYR A 211 -5.38 6.97 8.73
CA TYR A 211 -4.25 7.59 9.42
C TYR A 211 -2.95 7.21 8.74
N ARG A 212 -2.12 8.19 8.46
CA ARG A 212 -0.82 7.92 7.86
C ARG A 212 0.28 8.81 8.41
N LEU A 213 1.50 8.29 8.39
CA LEU A 213 2.71 9.07 8.58
C LEU A 213 3.20 9.54 7.21
N LEU A 214 3.62 10.80 7.11
CA LEU A 214 4.36 11.26 5.93
C LEU A 214 5.66 10.45 5.80
N GLU A 215 6.11 10.18 4.57
CA GLU A 215 7.23 9.27 4.34
C GLU A 215 8.51 9.61 5.16
N PRO A 216 8.95 10.88 5.29
CA PRO A 216 10.08 11.20 6.16
C PRO A 216 9.83 10.87 7.64
N VAL A 217 8.60 11.07 8.12
CA VAL A 217 8.18 10.75 9.49
C VAL A 217 8.15 9.25 9.69
N ARG A 218 7.59 8.51 8.72
CA ARG A 218 7.52 7.05 8.72
C ARG A 218 8.92 6.41 8.77
N ILE A 219 9.86 6.92 7.95
CA ILE A 219 11.25 6.44 7.96
C ILE A 219 11.88 6.68 9.34
N PHE A 220 11.69 7.86 9.91
CA PHE A 220 12.18 8.18 11.26
C PHE A 220 11.60 7.24 12.33
N ALA A 221 10.28 7.01 12.29
CA ALA A 221 9.61 6.10 13.22
C ALA A 221 10.10 4.64 13.04
N ALA A 222 10.34 4.21 11.80
CA ALA A 222 10.90 2.89 11.51
C ALA A 222 12.32 2.71 12.07
N ASP A 223 13.19 3.73 11.93
CA ASP A 223 14.54 3.73 12.54
C ASP A 223 14.44 3.56 14.08
N ARG A 224 13.46 4.22 14.73
CA ARG A 224 13.24 4.10 16.17
C ARG A 224 12.73 2.71 16.56
N LEU A 225 11.76 2.17 15.82
CA LEU A 225 11.23 0.83 16.03
C LEU A 225 12.33 -0.24 15.88
N GLU A 226 13.20 -0.11 14.88
CA GLU A 226 14.32 -1.02 14.65
C GLU A 226 15.33 -0.95 15.80
N ALA A 227 15.69 0.27 16.24
CA ALA A 227 16.58 0.49 17.38
C ALA A 227 16.02 -0.10 18.69
N ALA A 228 14.70 -0.11 18.87
CA ALA A 228 14.02 -0.76 19.99
C ALA A 228 13.86 -2.28 19.83
N GLY A 229 14.30 -2.89 18.71
CA GLY A 229 14.16 -4.33 18.43
C GLY A 229 12.73 -4.78 18.16
N GLY A 230 11.79 -3.85 17.95
CA GLY A 230 10.36 -4.13 17.76
C GLY A 230 9.95 -4.45 16.30
N ALA A 231 10.84 -4.26 15.33
CA ALA A 231 10.49 -4.29 13.91
C ALA A 231 10.03 -5.69 13.44
N GLU A 232 10.72 -6.76 13.80
CA GLU A 232 10.39 -8.11 13.35
C GLU A 232 9.06 -8.65 13.91
N PRO A 233 8.78 -8.58 15.22
CA PRO A 233 7.49 -8.99 15.77
C PRO A 233 6.33 -8.19 15.18
N LEU A 234 6.51 -6.90 14.97
CA LEU A 234 5.48 -6.03 14.41
C LEU A 234 5.20 -6.35 12.94
N ALA A 235 6.23 -6.55 12.12
CA ALA A 235 6.09 -6.94 10.71
C ALA A 235 5.38 -8.31 10.58
N THR A 236 5.62 -9.23 11.51
CA THR A 236 4.91 -10.51 11.56
C THR A 236 3.43 -10.32 11.87
N ARG A 237 3.08 -9.49 12.86
CA ARG A 237 1.67 -9.15 13.17
C ARG A 237 0.99 -8.44 12.00
N HIS A 238 1.69 -7.50 11.36
CA HIS A 238 1.21 -6.82 10.16
C HIS A 238 0.88 -7.82 9.05
N ALA A 239 1.80 -8.73 8.73
CA ALA A 239 1.57 -9.74 7.70
C ALA A 239 0.38 -10.65 8.04
N ALA A 240 0.24 -11.07 9.30
CA ALA A 240 -0.88 -11.89 9.75
C ALA A 240 -2.23 -11.13 9.66
N ALA A 241 -2.28 -9.86 10.05
CA ALA A 241 -3.49 -9.04 9.96
C ALA A 241 -3.94 -8.84 8.51
N PHE A 242 -3.00 -8.56 7.60
CA PHE A 242 -3.31 -8.39 6.18
C PHE A 242 -3.62 -9.70 5.46
N LEU A 243 -3.06 -10.83 5.90
CA LEU A 243 -3.50 -12.16 5.47
C LEU A 243 -4.95 -12.41 5.86
N ALA A 244 -5.30 -12.17 7.12
CA ALA A 244 -6.67 -12.35 7.61
C ALA A 244 -7.67 -11.42 6.88
N LEU A 245 -7.28 -10.18 6.57
CA LEU A 245 -8.08 -9.25 5.77
C LEU A 245 -8.32 -9.78 4.36
N ALA A 246 -7.28 -10.28 3.68
CA ALA A 246 -7.39 -10.83 2.33
C ALA A 246 -8.28 -12.08 2.29
N GLU A 247 -8.13 -12.99 3.27
CA GLU A 247 -8.96 -14.20 3.37
C GLU A 247 -10.44 -13.89 3.66
N ARG A 248 -10.73 -12.88 4.48
CA ARG A 248 -12.12 -12.39 4.68
C ARG A 248 -12.70 -11.78 3.40
N ALA A 249 -11.89 -11.05 2.64
CA ALA A 249 -12.33 -10.38 1.42
C ALA A 249 -12.58 -11.35 0.26
N ALA A 250 -11.80 -12.41 0.13
CA ALA A 250 -11.80 -13.30 -1.04
C ALA A 250 -13.18 -13.85 -1.42
N PRO A 251 -14.02 -14.38 -0.49
CA PRO A 251 -15.38 -14.84 -0.81
C PRO A 251 -16.31 -13.67 -1.23
N GLU A 252 -16.15 -12.51 -0.62
CA GLU A 252 -17.00 -11.33 -0.83
C GLU A 252 -16.77 -10.66 -2.20
N LEU A 253 -15.62 -10.92 -2.83
CA LEU A 253 -15.28 -10.40 -4.17
C LEU A 253 -16.11 -11.05 -5.30
N ARG A 254 -16.98 -12.00 -4.99
CA ARG A 254 -17.93 -12.64 -5.92
C ARG A 254 -19.39 -12.38 -5.55
N GLY A 255 -19.65 -11.60 -4.51
CA GLY A 255 -20.96 -11.33 -3.95
C GLY A 255 -21.43 -9.89 -4.13
N PRO A 256 -22.57 -9.53 -3.54
CA PRO A 256 -23.15 -8.18 -3.62
C PRO A 256 -22.26 -7.10 -2.99
N ALA A 257 -21.35 -7.46 -2.09
CA ALA A 257 -20.41 -6.56 -1.44
C ALA A 257 -19.13 -6.32 -2.26
N GLN A 258 -19.01 -6.87 -3.48
CA GLN A 258 -17.81 -6.82 -4.32
C GLN A 258 -17.21 -5.42 -4.43
N VAL A 259 -18.03 -4.42 -4.74
CA VAL A 259 -17.55 -3.05 -4.99
C VAL A 259 -16.92 -2.46 -3.72
N ALA A 260 -17.56 -2.62 -2.58
CA ALA A 260 -17.06 -2.12 -1.30
C ALA A 260 -15.73 -2.81 -0.91
N TRP A 261 -15.64 -4.12 -1.10
CA TRP A 261 -14.40 -4.85 -0.82
C TRP A 261 -13.28 -4.51 -1.79
N LEU A 262 -13.57 -4.34 -3.08
CA LEU A 262 -12.56 -3.88 -4.04
C LEU A 262 -12.01 -2.50 -3.65
N GLN A 263 -12.85 -1.56 -3.25
CA GLN A 263 -12.43 -0.24 -2.79
C GLN A 263 -11.60 -0.32 -1.50
N ARG A 264 -11.98 -1.19 -0.56
CA ARG A 264 -11.20 -1.41 0.67
C ARG A 264 -9.82 -1.98 0.36
N LEU A 265 -9.74 -3.00 -0.50
CA LEU A 265 -8.47 -3.63 -0.89
C LEU A 265 -7.56 -2.70 -1.71
N ASP A 266 -8.13 -1.81 -2.53
CA ASP A 266 -7.38 -0.79 -3.26
C ASP A 266 -6.57 0.11 -2.31
N ARG A 267 -7.15 0.51 -1.19
CA ARG A 267 -6.50 1.34 -0.17
C ARG A 267 -5.37 0.60 0.56
N GLU A 268 -5.43 -0.73 0.61
CA GLU A 268 -4.48 -1.57 1.32
C GLU A 268 -3.37 -2.18 0.45
N GLN A 269 -3.30 -1.82 -0.84
CA GLN A 269 -2.34 -2.41 -1.79
C GLN A 269 -0.89 -2.35 -1.29
N ASP A 270 -0.45 -1.21 -0.74
CA ASP A 270 0.92 -1.06 -0.29
C ASP A 270 1.21 -1.86 0.99
N ASN A 271 0.21 -2.04 1.85
CA ASN A 271 0.28 -2.92 3.00
C ASN A 271 0.35 -4.39 2.57
N PHE A 272 -0.45 -4.84 1.59
CA PHE A 272 -0.34 -6.19 1.03
C PHE A 272 1.03 -6.44 0.38
N ARG A 273 1.56 -5.48 -0.35
CA ARG A 273 2.92 -5.54 -0.91
C ARG A 273 3.99 -5.66 0.15
N THR A 274 3.79 -4.98 1.28
CA THR A 274 4.70 -5.03 2.42
C THR A 274 4.62 -6.38 3.10
N ALA A 275 3.42 -6.91 3.34
CA ALA A 275 3.21 -8.24 3.91
C ALA A 275 3.81 -9.35 3.01
N LEU A 276 3.56 -9.31 1.70
CA LEU A 276 4.14 -10.27 0.75
C LEU A 276 5.66 -10.22 0.71
N ARG A 277 6.26 -9.01 0.73
CA ARG A 277 7.73 -8.86 0.80
C ARG A 277 8.31 -9.45 2.08
N TRP A 278 7.65 -9.20 3.21
CA TRP A 278 8.05 -9.74 4.50
C TRP A 278 8.03 -11.27 4.51
N LEU A 279 6.90 -11.85 4.11
CA LEU A 279 6.71 -13.32 4.07
C LEU A 279 7.71 -13.98 3.13
N ALA A 280 7.95 -13.40 1.95
CA ALA A 280 8.97 -13.88 1.01
C ALA A 280 10.39 -13.81 1.59
N GLY A 281 10.74 -12.69 2.21
CA GLY A 281 12.07 -12.47 2.80
C GLY A 281 12.36 -13.40 3.98
N ARG A 282 11.33 -13.85 4.70
CA ARG A 282 11.43 -14.82 5.82
C ARG A 282 11.31 -16.28 5.37
N GLY A 283 11.03 -16.52 4.09
CA GLY A 283 10.77 -17.87 3.58
C GLY A 283 9.48 -18.49 4.12
N ASN A 284 8.55 -17.67 4.63
CA ASN A 284 7.22 -18.14 5.08
C ASN A 284 6.32 -18.37 3.87
N THR A 285 6.57 -19.49 3.18
CA THR A 285 5.88 -19.86 1.94
C THR A 285 4.40 -20.14 2.18
N MET A 286 4.04 -20.72 3.33
CA MET A 286 2.66 -21.04 3.67
C MET A 286 1.78 -19.80 3.65
N ASP A 287 2.09 -18.82 4.49
CA ASP A 287 1.28 -17.62 4.60
C ASP A 287 1.43 -16.72 3.37
N GLY A 288 2.59 -16.74 2.70
CA GLY A 288 2.81 -16.05 1.44
C GLY A 288 1.91 -16.56 0.32
N LEU A 289 1.76 -17.88 0.15
CA LEU A 289 0.85 -18.48 -0.81
C LEU A 289 -0.62 -18.23 -0.44
N ARG A 290 -0.98 -18.37 0.84
CA ARG A 290 -2.35 -18.05 1.31
C ARG A 290 -2.73 -16.62 0.95
N LEU A 291 -1.87 -15.66 1.27
CA LEU A 291 -2.09 -14.25 0.97
C LEU A 291 -2.20 -14.00 -0.55
N ALA A 292 -1.29 -14.55 -1.34
CA ALA A 292 -1.30 -14.38 -2.80
C ALA A 292 -2.54 -15.00 -3.46
N VAL A 293 -2.96 -16.19 -3.01
CA VAL A 293 -4.18 -16.87 -3.50
C VAL A 293 -5.43 -16.09 -3.10
N ALA A 294 -5.50 -15.59 -1.86
CA ALA A 294 -6.64 -14.81 -1.37
C ALA A 294 -6.77 -13.47 -2.13
N LEU A 295 -5.66 -12.84 -2.54
CA LEU A 295 -5.65 -11.61 -3.32
C LEU A 295 -5.90 -11.83 -4.83
N ALA A 296 -5.86 -13.06 -5.33
CA ALA A 296 -6.00 -13.33 -6.77
C ALA A 296 -7.31 -12.78 -7.37
N PRO A 297 -8.50 -12.93 -6.73
CA PRO A 297 -9.73 -12.33 -7.25
C PRO A 297 -9.69 -10.79 -7.31
N PHE A 298 -9.02 -10.15 -6.35
CA PHE A 298 -8.81 -8.71 -6.34
C PHE A 298 -7.91 -8.28 -7.52
N TRP A 299 -6.78 -8.94 -7.74
CA TRP A 299 -5.90 -8.63 -8.87
C TRP A 299 -6.57 -8.86 -10.22
N SER A 300 -7.40 -9.93 -10.35
CA SER A 300 -8.20 -10.18 -11.54
C SER A 300 -9.21 -9.06 -11.77
N GLY A 301 -9.97 -8.69 -10.75
CA GLY A 301 -11.01 -7.66 -10.84
C GLY A 301 -10.48 -6.24 -11.11
N ARG A 302 -9.24 -5.93 -10.69
CA ARG A 302 -8.59 -4.62 -10.92
C ARG A 302 -7.57 -4.62 -12.08
N GLY A 303 -7.38 -5.74 -12.77
CA GLY A 303 -6.43 -5.84 -13.88
C GLY A 303 -4.95 -5.86 -13.44
N HIS A 304 -4.66 -6.09 -12.16
CA HIS A 304 -3.27 -6.18 -11.64
C HIS A 304 -2.63 -7.55 -11.91
N LEU A 305 -2.93 -8.15 -13.06
CA LEU A 305 -2.57 -9.52 -13.42
C LEU A 305 -1.06 -9.79 -13.34
N SER A 306 -0.25 -8.86 -13.85
CA SER A 306 1.22 -8.98 -13.85
C SER A 306 1.81 -8.96 -12.44
N GLU A 307 1.21 -8.20 -11.54
CA GLU A 307 1.62 -8.15 -10.13
C GLU A 307 1.25 -9.46 -9.42
N GLY A 308 0.00 -9.91 -9.58
CA GLY A 308 -0.48 -11.16 -8.99
C GLY A 308 0.33 -12.37 -9.46
N ARG A 309 0.56 -12.48 -10.77
CA ARG A 309 1.38 -13.56 -11.34
C ARG A 309 2.79 -13.57 -10.80
N ARG A 310 3.41 -12.39 -10.69
CA ARG A 310 4.77 -12.27 -10.13
C ARG A 310 4.83 -12.73 -8.67
N TRP A 311 3.84 -12.36 -7.84
CA TRP A 311 3.82 -12.77 -6.44
C TRP A 311 3.56 -14.27 -6.30
N LEU A 312 2.61 -14.84 -7.04
CA LEU A 312 2.35 -16.29 -7.04
C LEU A 312 3.60 -17.08 -7.47
N ALA A 313 4.26 -16.65 -8.55
CA ALA A 313 5.48 -17.30 -9.02
C ALA A 313 6.63 -17.19 -8.00
N ALA A 314 6.78 -16.00 -7.36
CA ALA A 314 7.81 -15.81 -6.34
C ALA A 314 7.60 -16.73 -5.12
N MET A 315 6.36 -16.88 -4.65
CA MET A 315 6.03 -17.76 -3.53
C MET A 315 6.17 -19.24 -3.87
N LEU A 316 5.78 -19.65 -5.08
CA LEU A 316 5.93 -21.03 -5.56
C LEU A 316 7.42 -21.41 -5.75
N ALA A 317 8.28 -20.44 -6.01
CA ALA A 317 9.72 -20.66 -6.16
C ALA A 317 10.49 -20.72 -4.84
N LEU A 318 9.87 -20.42 -3.70
CA LEU A 318 10.52 -20.51 -2.40
C LEU A 318 10.81 -21.98 -2.03
N PRO A 319 11.93 -22.28 -1.34
CA PRO A 319 12.31 -23.66 -0.98
C PRO A 319 11.23 -24.41 -0.19
N GLY A 320 10.43 -23.71 0.60
CA GLY A 320 9.32 -24.28 1.39
C GLY A 320 8.06 -24.62 0.58
N ALA A 321 7.97 -24.28 -0.71
CA ALA A 321 6.75 -24.46 -1.50
C ALA A 321 6.30 -25.91 -1.61
N ALA A 322 7.23 -26.84 -1.75
CA ALA A 322 6.93 -28.28 -1.83
C ALA A 322 6.31 -28.85 -0.54
N ALA A 323 6.61 -28.23 0.60
CA ALA A 323 6.08 -28.64 1.92
C ALA A 323 4.72 -28.02 2.27
N THR A 324 4.21 -27.07 1.46
CA THR A 324 2.89 -26.48 1.68
C THR A 324 1.79 -27.47 1.30
N PRO A 325 0.56 -27.33 1.87
CA PRO A 325 -0.56 -28.18 1.51
C PRO A 325 -0.77 -28.26 0.00
N PRO A 326 -0.90 -29.43 -0.59
CA PRO A 326 -1.01 -29.57 -2.04
C PRO A 326 -2.19 -28.78 -2.63
N GLY A 327 -3.34 -28.72 -1.95
CA GLY A 327 -4.50 -27.93 -2.40
C GLY A 327 -4.21 -26.42 -2.51
N LEU A 328 -3.35 -25.87 -1.64
CA LEU A 328 -2.92 -24.48 -1.75
C LEU A 328 -2.04 -24.26 -2.99
N ARG A 329 -1.17 -25.23 -3.32
CA ARG A 329 -0.36 -25.20 -4.53
C ARG A 329 -1.22 -25.33 -5.80
N VAL A 330 -2.23 -26.20 -5.76
CA VAL A 330 -3.25 -26.32 -6.83
C VAL A 330 -3.87 -24.96 -7.08
N ALA A 331 -4.38 -24.29 -6.04
CA ALA A 331 -4.97 -22.98 -6.18
C ALA A 331 -3.99 -21.94 -6.73
N ALA A 332 -2.74 -21.91 -6.24
CA ALA A 332 -1.72 -20.96 -6.70
C ALA A 332 -1.36 -21.16 -8.18
N LEU A 333 -1.20 -22.41 -8.63
CA LEU A 333 -0.91 -22.76 -10.03
C LEU A 333 -2.10 -22.40 -10.93
N SER A 334 -3.33 -22.72 -10.53
CA SER A 334 -4.56 -22.39 -11.26
C SER A 334 -4.69 -20.87 -11.44
N ARG A 335 -4.49 -20.07 -10.38
CA ARG A 335 -4.51 -18.61 -10.48
C ARG A 335 -3.39 -18.04 -11.35
N SER A 336 -2.20 -18.65 -11.31
CA SER A 336 -1.09 -18.24 -12.19
C SER A 336 -1.44 -18.52 -13.67
N GLY A 337 -2.07 -19.65 -13.97
CA GLY A 337 -2.56 -19.99 -15.30
C GLY A 337 -3.69 -19.06 -15.78
N GLU A 338 -4.67 -18.76 -14.90
CA GLU A 338 -5.70 -17.74 -15.15
C GLU A 338 -5.07 -16.40 -15.58
N PHE A 339 -4.08 -15.89 -14.83
CA PHE A 339 -3.44 -14.63 -15.18
C PHE A 339 -2.64 -14.68 -16.48
N ALA A 340 -1.93 -15.78 -16.74
CA ALA A 340 -1.20 -15.99 -17.98
C ALA A 340 -2.15 -16.01 -19.21
N GLN A 341 -3.30 -16.66 -19.06
CA GLN A 341 -4.35 -16.72 -20.09
C GLN A 341 -4.88 -15.31 -20.40
N PHE A 342 -5.19 -14.48 -19.39
CA PHE A 342 -5.63 -13.09 -19.61
C PHE A 342 -4.54 -12.23 -20.27
N GLN A 343 -3.27 -12.54 -20.04
CA GLN A 343 -2.13 -11.87 -20.68
C GLN A 343 -1.82 -12.39 -22.09
N ALA A 344 -2.63 -13.31 -22.61
CA ALA A 344 -2.44 -13.98 -23.91
C ALA A 344 -1.16 -14.84 -24.01
N GLU A 345 -0.56 -15.21 -22.87
CA GLU A 345 0.57 -16.15 -22.81
C GLU A 345 0.04 -17.60 -22.72
N LEU A 346 -0.60 -18.07 -23.82
CA LEU A 346 -1.40 -19.30 -23.82
C LEU A 346 -0.57 -20.55 -23.50
N ASP A 347 0.66 -20.67 -23.99
CA ASP A 347 1.54 -21.81 -23.72
C ASP A 347 1.97 -21.85 -22.23
N ALA A 348 2.19 -20.68 -21.63
CA ALA A 348 2.51 -20.60 -20.22
C ALA A 348 1.28 -20.93 -19.35
N ALA A 349 0.10 -20.47 -19.78
CA ALA A 349 -1.17 -20.79 -19.13
C ALA A 349 -1.44 -22.30 -19.15
N GLU A 350 -1.30 -22.95 -20.32
CA GLU A 350 -1.50 -24.39 -20.46
C GLU A 350 -0.58 -25.18 -19.52
N ARG A 351 0.73 -24.90 -19.53
CA ARG A 351 1.68 -25.58 -18.63
C ARG A 351 1.34 -25.42 -17.14
N LEU A 352 0.92 -24.22 -16.71
CA LEU A 352 0.58 -23.97 -15.31
C LEU A 352 -0.71 -24.66 -14.89
N LEU A 353 -1.69 -24.69 -15.79
CA LEU A 353 -2.99 -25.33 -15.55
C LEU A 353 -2.88 -26.85 -15.58
N ASP A 354 -2.06 -27.41 -16.48
CA ASP A 354 -1.78 -28.85 -16.53
C ASP A 354 -1.08 -29.29 -15.23
N ALA A 355 -0.08 -28.53 -14.76
CA ALA A 355 0.56 -28.82 -13.47
C ALA A 355 -0.42 -28.72 -12.28
N SER A 356 -1.37 -27.77 -12.33
CA SER A 356 -2.45 -27.68 -11.35
C SER A 356 -3.37 -28.89 -11.39
N LEU A 357 -3.77 -29.29 -12.61
CA LEU A 357 -4.65 -30.43 -12.84
C LEU A 357 -4.02 -31.74 -12.36
N ASP A 358 -2.79 -32.02 -12.76
CA ASP A 358 -2.04 -33.22 -12.35
C ASP A 358 -1.96 -33.33 -10.82
N LEU A 359 -1.63 -32.21 -10.17
CA LEU A 359 -1.57 -32.20 -8.70
C LEU A 359 -2.93 -32.38 -8.06
N ALA A 360 -4.00 -31.75 -8.60
CA ALA A 360 -5.36 -31.88 -8.11
C ALA A 360 -5.86 -33.32 -8.25
N CYS A 361 -5.59 -33.96 -9.39
CA CYS A 361 -5.90 -35.39 -9.62
C CYS A 361 -5.16 -36.30 -8.63
N ALA A 362 -3.88 -36.05 -8.40
CA ALA A 362 -3.05 -36.85 -7.50
C ALA A 362 -3.54 -36.82 -6.03
N ILE A 363 -4.17 -35.74 -5.60
CA ILE A 363 -4.70 -35.60 -4.23
C ILE A 363 -6.22 -35.82 -4.11
N GLY A 364 -6.90 -36.10 -5.23
CA GLY A 364 -8.35 -36.27 -5.25
C GLY A 364 -9.16 -34.99 -4.98
N ASP A 365 -8.62 -33.82 -5.34
CA ASP A 365 -9.28 -32.52 -5.21
C ASP A 365 -10.21 -32.25 -6.40
N ASP A 366 -11.44 -32.77 -6.34
CA ASP A 366 -12.46 -32.58 -7.37
C ASP A 366 -12.70 -31.09 -7.69
N ARG A 367 -12.57 -30.18 -6.68
CA ARG A 367 -12.73 -28.76 -6.88
C ARG A 367 -11.56 -28.16 -7.67
N GLY A 368 -10.33 -28.51 -7.31
CA GLY A 368 -9.13 -28.08 -8.03
C GLY A 368 -9.12 -28.59 -9.47
N VAL A 369 -9.57 -29.83 -9.71
CA VAL A 369 -9.76 -30.40 -11.05
C VAL A 369 -10.75 -29.57 -11.86
N ALA A 370 -11.92 -29.25 -11.29
CA ALA A 370 -12.95 -28.47 -11.98
C ALA A 370 -12.47 -27.04 -12.33
N ASP A 371 -11.81 -26.38 -11.38
CA ASP A 371 -11.23 -25.03 -11.59
C ASP A 371 -10.15 -25.04 -12.69
N ALA A 372 -9.21 -26.01 -12.66
CA ALA A 372 -8.17 -26.14 -13.68
C ALA A 372 -8.76 -26.44 -15.07
N MET A 373 -9.68 -27.40 -15.17
CA MET A 373 -10.35 -27.75 -16.42
C MET A 373 -11.12 -26.59 -17.04
N THR A 374 -11.72 -25.72 -16.22
CA THR A 374 -12.43 -24.54 -16.70
C THR A 374 -11.50 -23.58 -17.42
N TRP A 375 -10.34 -23.28 -16.82
CA TRP A 375 -9.35 -22.40 -17.42
C TRP A 375 -8.63 -23.04 -18.60
N ILE A 376 -8.35 -24.34 -18.56
CA ILE A 376 -7.81 -25.12 -19.71
C ILE A 376 -8.79 -25.04 -20.88
N GLY A 377 -10.09 -25.23 -20.66
CA GLY A 377 -11.11 -25.08 -21.69
C GLY A 377 -11.08 -23.71 -22.35
N LEU A 378 -10.88 -22.64 -21.56
CA LEU A 378 -10.74 -21.28 -22.08
C LEU A 378 -9.45 -21.09 -22.90
N VAL A 379 -8.31 -21.67 -22.46
CA VAL A 379 -7.04 -21.66 -23.18
C VAL A 379 -7.21 -22.35 -24.53
N TYR A 380 -7.77 -23.57 -24.56
CA TYR A 380 -8.00 -24.32 -25.79
C TYR A 380 -8.91 -23.58 -26.77
N ARG A 381 -9.99 -22.93 -26.28
CA ARG A 381 -10.83 -22.09 -27.13
C ARG A 381 -10.04 -20.97 -27.81
N ARG A 382 -9.16 -20.29 -27.07
CA ARG A 382 -8.32 -19.21 -27.62
C ARG A 382 -7.25 -19.72 -28.59
N GLN A 383 -6.84 -20.98 -28.47
CA GLN A 383 -5.98 -21.68 -29.41
C GLN A 383 -6.77 -22.27 -30.61
N LEU A 384 -8.11 -22.06 -30.69
CA LEU A 384 -9.01 -22.61 -31.67
C LEU A 384 -9.14 -24.15 -31.62
N ARG A 385 -8.79 -24.76 -30.51
CA ARG A 385 -8.93 -26.19 -30.22
C ARG A 385 -10.31 -26.47 -29.60
N PHE A 386 -11.35 -26.29 -30.40
CA PHE A 386 -12.74 -26.34 -29.91
C PHE A 386 -13.19 -27.70 -29.37
N PRO A 387 -12.83 -28.85 -29.96
CA PRO A 387 -13.19 -30.16 -29.40
C PRO A 387 -12.62 -30.34 -27.97
N GLU A 388 -11.36 -30.02 -27.77
CA GLU A 388 -10.69 -30.11 -26.44
C GLU A 388 -11.29 -29.11 -25.45
N SER A 389 -11.61 -27.89 -25.89
CA SER A 389 -12.29 -26.87 -25.08
C SER A 389 -13.65 -27.38 -24.58
N THR A 390 -14.46 -27.98 -25.47
CA THR A 390 -15.77 -28.56 -25.14
C THR A 390 -15.61 -29.67 -24.11
N HIS A 391 -14.67 -30.59 -24.35
CA HIS A 391 -14.44 -31.72 -23.44
C HIS A 391 -14.01 -31.27 -22.03
N ALA A 392 -13.06 -30.32 -21.96
CA ALA A 392 -12.59 -29.77 -20.67
C ALA A 392 -13.74 -29.09 -19.92
N SER A 393 -14.53 -28.26 -20.61
CA SER A 393 -15.64 -27.52 -20.00
C SER A 393 -16.79 -28.45 -19.56
N GLN A 394 -17.06 -29.52 -20.29
CA GLN A 394 -18.06 -30.55 -19.89
C GLN A 394 -17.62 -31.30 -18.64
N LYS A 395 -16.34 -31.68 -18.53
CA LYS A 395 -15.80 -32.29 -17.31
C LYS A 395 -15.90 -31.35 -16.10
N ALA A 396 -15.54 -30.08 -16.29
CA ALA A 396 -15.66 -29.06 -15.25
C ALA A 396 -17.12 -28.91 -14.79
N LEU A 397 -18.08 -28.80 -15.74
CA LEU A 397 -19.50 -28.68 -15.46
C LEU A 397 -20.02 -29.87 -14.63
N ALA A 398 -19.65 -31.10 -15.01
CA ALA A 398 -20.05 -32.30 -14.27
C ALA A 398 -19.56 -32.29 -12.82
N LEU A 399 -18.31 -31.87 -12.60
CA LEU A 399 -17.73 -31.76 -11.26
C LEU A 399 -18.38 -30.64 -10.45
N PHE A 400 -18.58 -29.45 -11.01
CA PHE A 400 -19.26 -28.36 -10.29
C PHE A 400 -20.70 -28.70 -9.92
N ARG A 401 -21.43 -29.43 -10.78
CA ARG A 401 -22.76 -29.93 -10.45
C ARG A 401 -22.70 -30.93 -9.28
N LYS A 402 -21.73 -31.88 -9.30
CA LYS A 402 -21.50 -32.84 -8.19
C LYS A 402 -21.19 -32.10 -6.86
N LEU A 403 -20.44 -30.96 -6.94
CA LEU A 403 -20.04 -30.15 -5.79
C LEU A 403 -21.12 -29.15 -5.34
N ASN A 404 -22.25 -29.05 -6.05
CA ASN A 404 -23.29 -28.02 -5.85
C ASN A 404 -22.72 -26.57 -5.92
N ASP A 405 -21.67 -26.35 -6.72
CA ASP A 405 -21.07 -25.05 -6.92
C ASP A 405 -21.75 -24.28 -8.05
N ARG A 406 -22.79 -23.50 -7.72
CA ARG A 406 -23.55 -22.71 -8.69
C ARG A 406 -22.69 -21.73 -9.51
N PRO A 407 -21.78 -20.94 -8.91
CA PRO A 407 -20.89 -20.07 -9.69
C PRO A 407 -20.00 -20.84 -10.68
N GLY A 408 -19.46 -21.98 -10.26
CA GLY A 408 -18.67 -22.85 -11.14
C GLY A 408 -19.51 -23.41 -12.29
N VAL A 409 -20.75 -23.87 -12.01
CA VAL A 409 -21.68 -24.32 -13.05
C VAL A 409 -21.95 -23.22 -14.08
N ALA A 410 -22.29 -21.99 -13.61
CA ALA A 410 -22.55 -20.89 -14.52
C ALA A 410 -21.34 -20.58 -15.40
N PHE A 411 -20.13 -20.53 -14.81
CA PHE A 411 -18.92 -20.25 -15.58
C PHE A 411 -18.57 -21.36 -16.60
N ALA A 412 -18.79 -22.63 -16.26
CA ALA A 412 -18.60 -23.74 -17.19
C ALA A 412 -19.65 -23.73 -18.33
N LEU A 413 -20.92 -23.42 -18.03
CA LEU A 413 -21.98 -23.24 -19.02
C LEU A 413 -21.67 -22.07 -19.97
N LEU A 414 -21.23 -20.94 -19.44
CA LEU A 414 -20.78 -19.79 -20.26
C LEU A 414 -19.67 -20.20 -21.23
N ASN A 415 -18.64 -20.91 -20.76
CA ASN A 415 -17.55 -21.38 -21.62
C ASN A 415 -18.03 -22.34 -22.72
N LEU A 416 -18.92 -23.26 -22.39
CA LEU A 416 -19.53 -24.17 -23.36
C LEU A 416 -20.38 -23.42 -24.38
N GLY A 417 -21.25 -22.52 -23.92
CA GLY A 417 -22.12 -21.72 -24.78
C GLY A 417 -21.34 -20.87 -25.77
N VAL A 418 -20.29 -20.18 -25.28
CA VAL A 418 -19.41 -19.40 -26.17
C VAL A 418 -18.69 -20.31 -27.18
N THR A 419 -18.19 -21.47 -26.75
CA THR A 419 -17.53 -22.44 -27.65
C THR A 419 -18.49 -22.97 -28.73
N ALA A 420 -19.74 -23.32 -28.35
CA ALA A 420 -20.78 -23.74 -29.28
C ALA A 420 -21.13 -22.64 -30.32
N ALA A 421 -21.19 -21.39 -29.86
CA ALA A 421 -21.40 -20.25 -30.78
C ALA A 421 -20.28 -20.10 -31.82
N TYR A 422 -19.01 -20.29 -31.42
CA TYR A 422 -17.87 -20.30 -32.35
C TYR A 422 -17.94 -21.45 -33.36
N LEU A 423 -18.54 -22.56 -32.98
CA LEU A 423 -18.77 -23.71 -33.88
C LEU A 423 -20.01 -23.56 -34.77
N GLY A 424 -20.78 -22.47 -34.60
CA GLY A 424 -22.01 -22.20 -35.37
C GLY A 424 -23.26 -22.90 -34.83
N ASP A 425 -23.19 -23.63 -33.71
CA ASP A 425 -24.35 -24.26 -33.08
C ASP A 425 -25.06 -23.27 -32.14
N ILE A 426 -25.76 -22.31 -32.76
CA ILE A 426 -26.44 -21.22 -32.06
C ILE A 426 -27.57 -21.74 -31.15
N GLY A 427 -28.26 -22.83 -31.58
CA GLY A 427 -29.35 -23.43 -30.77
C GLY A 427 -28.86 -24.01 -29.47
N TYR A 428 -27.76 -24.75 -29.52
CA TYR A 428 -27.12 -25.30 -28.33
C TYR A 428 -26.50 -24.21 -27.46
N ALA A 429 -25.87 -23.19 -28.07
CA ALA A 429 -25.33 -22.05 -27.35
C ALA A 429 -26.42 -21.32 -26.52
N HIS A 430 -27.60 -21.06 -27.12
CA HIS A 430 -28.75 -20.46 -26.43
C HIS A 430 -29.19 -21.32 -25.24
N ALA A 431 -29.39 -22.62 -25.43
CA ALA A 431 -29.80 -23.52 -24.35
C ALA A 431 -28.86 -23.52 -23.14
N LEU A 432 -27.53 -23.46 -23.40
CA LEU A 432 -26.52 -23.40 -22.35
C LEU A 432 -26.48 -22.06 -21.60
N LEU A 433 -26.68 -20.96 -22.34
CA LEU A 433 -26.69 -19.61 -21.76
C LEU A 433 -27.99 -19.32 -20.98
N ASP A 434 -29.12 -19.92 -21.38
CA ASP A 434 -30.38 -19.84 -20.63
C ASP A 434 -30.33 -20.61 -19.30
N GLU A 435 -29.55 -21.70 -19.25
CA GLU A 435 -29.30 -22.43 -18.00
C GLU A 435 -28.31 -21.67 -17.08
N CYS A 436 -27.45 -20.82 -17.63
CA CYS A 436 -26.41 -20.09 -16.90
C CYS A 436 -26.97 -19.04 -15.93
#